data_2af47f4b67865c2c60e750d412695b4b
#
_entry.id   2af47f4b67865c2c60e750d412695b4b
#
_cell.length_a   1.000
_cell.length_b   1.000
_cell.length_c   1.000
_cell.angle_alpha   90.00
_cell.angle_beta   90.00
_cell.angle_gamma   90.00
#
_symmetry.space_group_name_H-M   'P 1'
#
loop_
_entity.id
_entity.type
_entity.pdbx_description
1 polymer ?
#
loop_
_entity_poly.entity_id
_entity_poly.type
_entity_poly.pdbx_seq_one_letter_code
_entity_poly.pdbx_strand_id
1 'polypeptide(L)'
;LAANYGFEGNLWHTFLTFLLANSENAYSTACEVVGEVEGSVNKAALHDFQIFKELFEYDLKEMGEKLGTDSLELIEEYHPVNAKGHVFNKRIRDRICDLSKVLAQTDDAEEFKTTVIQFYKEFGVGTFGLHKAFRIEHTEEGAQIVPITKIAHVHLDDLVGYDIAKKKLIDNTEAFVKGKKANNCLLFGDAGTGISSSIKAILNQ
;
A
#
# COMPACT_ATOMS: atom_id res chain seq x y z
N LEU A 1 2.30 -10.88 -10.59
CA LEU A 1 2.27 -10.09 -9.36
C LEU A 1 3.66 -10.06 -8.71
N ALA A 2 4.26 -11.21 -8.39
CA ALA A 2 5.57 -11.29 -7.74
C ALA A 2 6.65 -10.48 -8.46
N ALA A 3 6.78 -10.62 -9.78
CA ALA A 3 7.78 -9.89 -10.58
C ALA A 3 7.58 -8.37 -10.56
N ASN A 4 6.30 -7.90 -10.56
CA ASN A 4 6.00 -6.47 -10.61
C ASN A 4 6.23 -5.76 -9.27
N TYR A 5 6.00 -6.46 -8.15
CA TYR A 5 6.12 -5.91 -6.80
C TYR A 5 7.36 -6.38 -6.06
N GLY A 6 8.09 -7.37 -6.61
CA GLY A 6 9.26 -7.96 -5.96
C GLY A 6 8.91 -8.81 -4.75
N PHE A 7 7.75 -9.46 -4.75
CA PHE A 7 7.35 -10.35 -3.66
C PHE A 7 8.20 -11.62 -3.64
N GLU A 8 8.51 -12.10 -2.44
CA GLU A 8 9.30 -13.30 -2.17
C GLU A 8 8.74 -14.06 -0.97
N GLY A 9 9.15 -15.31 -0.79
CA GLY A 9 8.66 -16.20 0.25
C GLY A 9 7.32 -16.81 -0.12
N ASN A 10 6.39 -16.87 0.84
CA ASN A 10 5.05 -17.42 0.61
C ASN A 10 4.20 -16.48 -0.27
N LEU A 11 4.17 -16.76 -1.58
CA LEU A 11 3.39 -15.95 -2.53
C LEU A 11 1.88 -16.12 -2.38
N TRP A 12 1.41 -17.26 -1.85
CA TRP A 12 -0.01 -17.47 -1.61
C TRP A 12 -0.52 -16.50 -0.54
N HIS A 13 0.13 -16.47 0.61
CA HIS A 13 -0.20 -15.51 1.67
C HIS A 13 -0.04 -14.07 1.20
N THR A 14 1.04 -13.76 0.49
CA THR A 14 1.30 -12.43 -0.04
C THR A 14 0.24 -12.00 -1.06
N PHE A 15 -0.24 -12.92 -1.90
CA PHE A 15 -1.31 -12.67 -2.86
C PHE A 15 -2.64 -12.36 -2.16
N LEU A 16 -3.03 -13.16 -1.17
CA LEU A 16 -4.24 -12.94 -0.38
C LEU A 16 -4.17 -11.58 0.36
N THR A 17 -3.02 -11.28 0.96
CA THR A 17 -2.78 -9.99 1.61
C THR A 17 -2.88 -8.83 0.63
N PHE A 18 -2.32 -8.97 -0.56
CA PHE A 18 -2.42 -7.96 -1.61
C PHE A 18 -3.87 -7.74 -2.06
N LEU A 19 -4.66 -8.81 -2.18
CA LEU A 19 -6.08 -8.70 -2.49
C LEU A 19 -6.81 -7.88 -1.41
N LEU A 20 -6.59 -8.19 -0.13
CA LEU A 20 -7.20 -7.45 0.99
C LEU A 20 -6.78 -5.96 0.97
N ALA A 21 -5.49 -5.69 0.86
CA ALA A 21 -4.97 -4.32 0.87
C ALA A 21 -5.41 -3.49 -0.35
N ASN A 22 -5.67 -4.13 -1.50
CA ASN A 22 -6.06 -3.46 -2.74
C ASN A 22 -7.57 -3.47 -3.01
N SER A 23 -8.36 -4.17 -2.21
CA SER A 23 -9.81 -4.27 -2.38
C SER A 23 -10.52 -3.10 -1.72
N GLU A 24 -10.75 -2.05 -2.52
CA GLU A 24 -11.50 -0.87 -2.10
C GLU A 24 -13.00 -1.14 -2.19
N ASN A 25 -13.68 -1.08 -1.06
CA ASN A 25 -15.12 -1.26 -0.94
C ASN A 25 -15.66 -0.42 0.24
N ALA A 26 -16.99 -0.35 0.40
CA ALA A 26 -17.63 0.47 1.42
C ALA A 26 -17.15 0.14 2.85
N TYR A 27 -16.88 -1.13 3.15
CA TYR A 27 -16.37 -1.55 4.46
C TYR A 27 -14.93 -1.13 4.66
N SER A 28 -14.03 -1.46 3.73
CA SER A 28 -12.62 -1.14 3.84
C SER A 28 -12.37 0.37 3.90
N THR A 29 -13.11 1.16 3.10
CA THR A 29 -13.05 2.63 3.12
C THR A 29 -13.56 3.21 4.45
N ALA A 30 -14.64 2.64 5.03
CA ALA A 30 -15.11 3.05 6.34
C ALA A 30 -14.08 2.73 7.43
N CYS A 31 -13.44 1.54 7.39
CA CYS A 31 -12.40 1.15 8.33
C CYS A 31 -11.15 2.06 8.24
N GLU A 32 -10.80 2.54 7.05
CA GLU A 32 -9.72 3.53 6.87
C GLU A 32 -9.98 4.81 7.66
N VAL A 33 -11.23 5.29 7.64
CA VAL A 33 -11.60 6.57 8.27
C VAL A 33 -11.82 6.44 9.78
N VAL A 34 -12.63 5.45 10.21
CA VAL A 34 -13.09 5.34 11.60
C VAL A 34 -12.45 4.18 12.37
N GLY A 35 -11.78 3.27 11.71
CA GLY A 35 -11.34 2.00 12.28
C GLY A 35 -12.45 0.95 12.26
N GLU A 36 -12.63 0.19 13.33
CA GLU A 36 -13.66 -0.84 13.38
C GLU A 36 -15.07 -0.25 13.23
N VAL A 37 -15.84 -0.85 12.31
CA VAL A 37 -17.22 -0.46 12.00
C VAL A 37 -18.18 -1.35 12.77
N GLU A 38 -19.18 -0.78 13.40
CA GLU A 38 -20.20 -1.53 14.16
C GLU A 38 -21.35 -2.01 13.26
N GLY A 39 -22.13 -2.98 13.78
CA GLY A 39 -23.38 -3.42 13.18
C GLY A 39 -23.30 -4.67 12.30
N SER A 40 -24.33 -4.89 11.49
CA SER A 40 -24.48 -6.11 10.67
C SER A 40 -23.40 -6.24 9.58
N VAL A 41 -22.88 -5.11 9.09
CA VAL A 41 -21.79 -5.10 8.12
C VAL A 41 -20.51 -5.69 8.71
N ASN A 42 -20.22 -5.41 9.99
CA ASN A 42 -19.07 -5.99 10.68
C ASN A 42 -19.19 -7.52 10.83
N LYS A 43 -20.42 -8.02 11.06
CA LYS A 43 -20.66 -9.49 11.11
C LYS A 43 -20.45 -10.15 9.75
N ALA A 44 -20.91 -9.51 8.68
CA ALA A 44 -20.68 -10.01 7.32
C ALA A 44 -19.19 -10.00 6.97
N ALA A 45 -18.49 -8.91 7.30
CA ALA A 45 -17.05 -8.82 7.10
C ALA A 45 -16.27 -9.87 7.90
N LEU A 46 -16.68 -10.16 9.14
CA LEU A 46 -16.07 -11.23 9.94
C LEU A 46 -16.17 -12.58 9.24
N HIS A 47 -17.32 -12.89 8.64
CA HIS A 47 -17.48 -14.12 7.85
C HIS A 47 -16.50 -14.17 6.67
N ASP A 48 -16.31 -13.05 5.95
CA ASP A 48 -15.36 -12.99 4.85
C ASP A 48 -13.91 -13.14 5.36
N PHE A 49 -13.57 -12.52 6.49
CA PHE A 49 -12.25 -12.69 7.11
C PHE A 49 -12.02 -14.12 7.61
N GLN A 50 -13.06 -14.81 8.06
CA GLN A 50 -12.98 -16.23 8.38
C GLN A 50 -12.57 -17.04 7.14
N ILE A 51 -13.17 -16.77 5.97
CA ILE A 51 -12.78 -17.43 4.72
C ILE A 51 -11.33 -17.11 4.37
N PHE A 52 -10.89 -15.85 4.49
CA PHE A 52 -9.49 -15.49 4.26
C PHE A 52 -8.54 -16.21 5.22
N LYS A 53 -8.91 -16.33 6.50
CA LYS A 53 -8.12 -17.06 7.50
C LYS A 53 -7.99 -18.55 7.11
N GLU A 54 -9.07 -19.19 6.71
CA GLU A 54 -9.08 -20.56 6.21
C GLU A 54 -8.20 -20.72 4.96
N LEU A 55 -8.22 -19.74 4.05
CA LEU A 55 -7.35 -19.72 2.87
C LEU A 55 -5.87 -19.54 3.24
N PHE A 56 -5.55 -18.81 4.31
CA PHE A 56 -4.19 -18.69 4.83
C PHE A 56 -3.67 -19.99 5.42
N GLU A 57 -4.55 -20.77 6.05
CA GLU A 57 -4.23 -22.06 6.67
C GLU A 57 -4.30 -23.24 5.68
N TYR A 58 -4.74 -22.96 4.43
CA TYR A 58 -4.95 -23.98 3.43
C TYR A 58 -3.61 -24.60 2.99
N ASP A 59 -3.52 -25.93 3.05
CA ASP A 59 -2.34 -26.68 2.62
C ASP A 59 -2.29 -26.82 1.09
N LEU A 60 -1.46 -26.00 0.45
CA LEU A 60 -1.26 -26.04 -1.00
C LEU A 60 -0.58 -27.31 -1.47
N LYS A 61 0.19 -27.98 -0.61
CA LYS A 61 0.83 -29.25 -0.93
C LYS A 61 -0.21 -30.35 -1.12
N GLU A 62 -1.20 -30.45 -0.22
CA GLU A 62 -2.31 -31.38 -0.36
C GLU A 62 -3.08 -31.15 -1.67
N MET A 63 -3.26 -29.89 -2.05
CA MET A 63 -3.88 -29.55 -3.35
C MET A 63 -2.99 -29.99 -4.51
N GLY A 64 -1.67 -29.76 -4.44
CA GLY A 64 -0.70 -30.19 -5.44
C GLY A 64 -0.74 -31.70 -5.68
N GLU A 65 -0.74 -32.48 -4.60
CA GLU A 65 -0.86 -33.93 -4.66
C GLU A 65 -2.14 -34.40 -5.36
N LYS A 66 -3.29 -33.76 -5.04
CA LYS A 66 -4.58 -34.06 -5.68
C LYS A 66 -4.61 -33.71 -7.19
N LEU A 67 -3.87 -32.70 -7.59
CA LEU A 67 -3.77 -32.23 -8.97
C LEU A 67 -2.62 -32.91 -9.75
N GLY A 68 -1.76 -33.67 -9.07
CA GLY A 68 -0.60 -34.33 -9.65
C GLY A 68 0.49 -33.35 -10.11
N THR A 69 0.72 -32.28 -9.34
CA THR A 69 1.72 -31.25 -9.65
C THR A 69 2.47 -30.78 -8.41
N ASP A 70 3.79 -30.60 -8.53
CA ASP A 70 4.66 -30.05 -7.50
C ASP A 70 4.79 -28.51 -7.62
N SER A 71 4.14 -27.92 -8.62
CA SER A 71 4.27 -26.48 -8.90
C SER A 71 3.72 -25.59 -7.80
N LEU A 72 2.81 -26.07 -6.95
CA LEU A 72 2.24 -25.32 -5.85
C LEU A 72 3.22 -25.12 -4.70
N GLU A 73 4.16 -26.05 -4.49
CA GLU A 73 5.23 -25.89 -3.48
C GLU A 73 6.15 -24.70 -3.81
N LEU A 74 6.37 -24.40 -5.10
CA LEU A 74 7.15 -23.24 -5.53
C LEU A 74 6.52 -21.91 -5.14
N ILE A 75 5.21 -21.87 -4.89
CA ILE A 75 4.49 -20.67 -4.49
C ILE A 75 4.71 -20.39 -3.00
N GLU A 76 4.93 -21.41 -2.18
CA GLU A 76 5.14 -21.25 -0.74
C GLU A 76 6.55 -20.77 -0.39
N GLU A 77 7.56 -21.14 -1.20
CA GLU A 77 8.96 -20.76 -1.01
C GLU A 77 9.55 -20.10 -2.26
N TYR A 78 8.89 -19.08 -2.75
CA TYR A 78 9.33 -18.39 -3.95
C TYR A 78 10.53 -17.49 -3.72
N HIS A 79 11.58 -17.71 -4.51
CA HIS A 79 12.79 -16.88 -4.54
C HIS A 79 12.94 -16.26 -5.94
N PRO A 80 12.81 -14.92 -6.06
CA PRO A 80 13.00 -14.27 -7.34
C PRO A 80 14.43 -14.39 -7.82
N VAL A 81 14.62 -14.62 -9.11
CA VAL A 81 15.94 -14.48 -9.72
C VAL A 81 16.34 -13.01 -9.60
N ASN A 82 17.53 -12.74 -9.02
CA ASN A 82 18.09 -11.39 -8.93
C ASN A 82 18.38 -10.84 -10.33
N ALA A 83 17.36 -10.39 -11.04
CA ALA A 83 17.50 -9.67 -12.29
C ALA A 83 18.02 -8.26 -11.97
N LYS A 84 19.30 -8.03 -12.20
CA LYS A 84 19.90 -6.69 -12.16
C LYS A 84 19.07 -5.76 -13.04
N GLY A 85 18.36 -4.81 -12.41
CA GLY A 85 17.58 -3.79 -13.11
C GLY A 85 16.07 -3.82 -12.90
N HIS A 86 15.50 -4.79 -12.20
CA HIS A 86 14.08 -4.73 -11.82
C HIS A 86 13.87 -3.69 -10.71
N VAL A 87 13.20 -2.60 -11.07
CA VAL A 87 12.83 -1.53 -10.12
C VAL A 87 11.38 -1.74 -9.72
N PHE A 88 11.15 -2.13 -8.48
CA PHE A 88 9.82 -2.23 -7.88
C PHE A 88 9.71 -1.27 -6.69
N ASN A 89 8.47 -0.99 -6.27
CA ASN A 89 8.24 -0.14 -5.10
C ASN A 89 8.47 -0.94 -3.81
N LYS A 90 9.66 -0.77 -3.22
CA LYS A 90 10.05 -1.45 -1.97
C LYS A 90 9.05 -1.24 -0.84
N ARG A 91 8.47 -0.04 -0.74
CA ARG A 91 7.51 0.29 0.31
C ARG A 91 6.25 -0.58 0.22
N ILE A 92 5.71 -0.77 -0.98
CA ILE A 92 4.53 -1.64 -1.18
C ILE A 92 4.90 -3.07 -0.85
N ARG A 93 6.03 -3.56 -1.41
CA ARG A 93 6.53 -4.90 -1.12
C ARG A 93 6.64 -5.14 0.37
N ASP A 94 7.37 -4.28 1.06
CA ASP A 94 7.68 -4.47 2.48
C ASP A 94 6.40 -4.46 3.32
N ARG A 95 5.48 -3.50 3.08
CA ARG A 95 4.19 -3.45 3.78
C ARG A 95 3.33 -4.70 3.57
N ILE A 96 3.21 -5.16 2.33
CA ILE A 96 2.40 -6.35 2.02
C ILE A 96 3.05 -7.60 2.59
N CYS A 97 4.37 -7.77 2.46
CA CYS A 97 5.08 -8.91 3.02
C CYS A 97 5.04 -8.92 4.56
N ASP A 98 5.17 -7.77 5.20
CA ASP A 98 5.12 -7.68 6.67
C ASP A 98 3.69 -7.96 7.18
N LEU A 99 2.67 -7.38 6.57
CA LEU A 99 1.27 -7.71 6.89
C LEU A 99 0.99 -9.20 6.68
N SER A 100 1.45 -9.78 5.58
CA SER A 100 1.28 -11.20 5.27
C SER A 100 1.84 -12.11 6.39
N LYS A 101 3.02 -11.77 6.92
CA LYS A 101 3.64 -12.52 8.02
C LYS A 101 2.82 -12.41 9.32
N VAL A 102 2.31 -11.22 9.63
CA VAL A 102 1.47 -11.01 10.82
C VAL A 102 0.17 -11.77 10.69
N LEU A 103 -0.51 -11.67 9.53
CA LEU A 103 -1.77 -12.39 9.28
C LEU A 103 -1.62 -13.91 9.37
N ALA A 104 -0.49 -14.45 8.93
CA ALA A 104 -0.19 -15.88 9.04
C ALA A 104 -0.03 -16.35 10.49
N GLN A 105 0.22 -15.45 11.44
CA GLN A 105 0.44 -15.75 12.86
C GLN A 105 -0.81 -15.51 13.73
N THR A 106 -1.89 -14.99 13.17
CA THR A 106 -3.13 -14.75 13.92
C THR A 106 -3.78 -16.07 14.35
N ASP A 107 -4.35 -16.10 15.56
CA ASP A 107 -4.96 -17.31 16.11
C ASP A 107 -6.36 -17.56 15.54
N ASP A 108 -7.13 -16.51 15.30
CA ASP A 108 -8.51 -16.60 14.84
C ASP A 108 -8.91 -15.50 13.85
N ALA A 109 -10.15 -15.56 13.36
CA ALA A 109 -10.68 -14.61 12.38
C ALA A 109 -10.91 -13.20 12.98
N GLU A 110 -11.13 -13.07 14.29
CA GLU A 110 -11.28 -11.76 14.93
C GLU A 110 -9.92 -11.04 15.00
N GLU A 111 -8.87 -11.73 15.37
CA GLU A 111 -7.53 -11.19 15.35
C GLU A 111 -7.07 -10.86 13.92
N PHE A 112 -7.38 -11.75 12.97
CA PHE A 112 -7.11 -11.53 11.55
C PHE A 112 -7.80 -10.26 11.06
N LYS A 113 -9.10 -10.10 11.31
CA LYS A 113 -9.91 -8.92 10.99
C LYS A 113 -9.30 -7.66 11.61
N THR A 114 -9.00 -7.70 12.90
CA THR A 114 -8.44 -6.56 13.64
C THR A 114 -7.10 -6.10 13.04
N THR A 115 -6.26 -7.04 12.68
CA THR A 115 -4.97 -6.77 12.02
C THR A 115 -5.15 -6.08 10.67
N VAL A 116 -6.11 -6.55 9.85
CA VAL A 116 -6.41 -5.92 8.55
C VAL A 116 -6.99 -4.53 8.73
N ILE A 117 -7.93 -4.33 9.67
CA ILE A 117 -8.52 -3.01 9.97
C ILE A 117 -7.44 -2.03 10.43
N GLN A 118 -6.51 -2.47 11.28
CA GLN A 118 -5.40 -1.64 11.72
C GLN A 118 -4.52 -1.20 10.53
N PHE A 119 -4.27 -2.11 9.60
CA PHE A 119 -3.55 -1.79 8.37
C PHE A 119 -4.30 -0.74 7.52
N TYR A 120 -5.62 -0.90 7.34
CA TYR A 120 -6.42 0.09 6.60
C TYR A 120 -6.36 1.47 7.25
N LYS A 121 -6.44 1.53 8.57
CA LYS A 121 -6.39 2.79 9.33
C LYS A 121 -5.03 3.48 9.24
N GLU A 122 -3.96 2.71 9.23
CA GLU A 122 -2.59 3.24 9.23
C GLU A 122 -2.11 3.63 7.82
N PHE A 123 -2.43 2.82 6.81
CA PHE A 123 -1.88 2.95 5.47
C PHE A 123 -2.89 3.32 4.40
N GLY A 124 -4.18 3.20 4.69
CA GLY A 124 -5.26 3.31 3.73
C GLY A 124 -5.49 2.03 2.94
N VAL A 125 -6.51 2.04 2.09
CA VAL A 125 -6.92 0.91 1.25
C VAL A 125 -6.83 1.25 -0.25
N GLY A 126 -6.69 0.23 -1.08
CA GLY A 126 -6.69 0.38 -2.52
C GLY A 126 -5.47 1.11 -3.08
N THR A 127 -5.63 1.67 -4.26
CA THR A 127 -4.54 2.32 -4.97
C THR A 127 -3.99 3.54 -4.21
N PHE A 128 -4.85 4.30 -3.54
CA PHE A 128 -4.43 5.48 -2.77
C PHE A 128 -3.69 5.11 -1.48
N GLY A 129 -4.05 4.04 -0.82
CA GLY A 129 -3.33 3.54 0.35
C GLY A 129 -1.94 2.99 0.04
N LEU A 130 -1.79 2.34 -1.11
CA LEU A 130 -0.54 1.70 -1.51
C LEU A 130 0.49 2.67 -2.12
N HIS A 131 0.05 3.74 -2.80
CA HIS A 131 0.91 4.65 -3.54
C HIS A 131 0.94 6.06 -2.93
N LYS A 132 2.06 6.77 -3.10
CA LYS A 132 2.27 8.13 -2.57
C LYS A 132 1.95 9.25 -3.55
N ALA A 133 2.01 8.99 -4.84
CA ALA A 133 1.87 10.00 -5.89
C ALA A 133 1.17 9.43 -7.10
N PHE A 134 0.42 10.30 -7.76
CA PHE A 134 -0.44 9.96 -8.87
C PHE A 134 -0.31 11.00 -9.98
N ARG A 135 -0.65 10.61 -11.18
CA ARG A 135 -0.83 11.49 -12.32
C ARG A 135 -2.19 11.22 -12.97
N ILE A 136 -2.70 12.22 -13.66
CA ILE A 136 -3.89 12.06 -14.49
C ILE A 136 -3.42 11.70 -15.89
N GLU A 137 -3.90 10.57 -16.41
CA GLU A 137 -3.75 10.17 -17.81
C GLU A 137 -5.08 10.30 -18.52
N HIS A 138 -5.05 10.86 -19.71
CA HIS A 138 -6.24 10.95 -20.58
C HIS A 138 -6.22 9.76 -21.54
N THR A 139 -7.22 8.91 -21.43
CA THR A 139 -7.47 7.77 -22.31
C THR A 139 -8.72 8.01 -23.16
N GLU A 140 -8.99 7.12 -24.10
CA GLU A 140 -10.22 7.16 -24.91
C GLU A 140 -11.49 7.02 -24.05
N GLU A 141 -11.36 6.36 -22.87
CA GLU A 141 -12.46 6.16 -21.91
C GLU A 141 -12.63 7.33 -20.91
N GLY A 142 -11.73 8.32 -20.95
CA GLY A 142 -11.75 9.49 -20.06
C GLY A 142 -10.47 9.68 -19.25
N ALA A 143 -10.54 10.53 -18.22
CA ALA A 143 -9.42 10.80 -17.34
C ALA A 143 -9.28 9.71 -16.27
N GLN A 144 -8.10 9.15 -16.15
CA GLN A 144 -7.77 8.11 -15.15
C GLN A 144 -6.65 8.59 -14.22
N ILE A 145 -6.76 8.22 -12.93
CA ILE A 145 -5.72 8.47 -11.94
C ILE A 145 -4.79 7.25 -11.91
N VAL A 146 -3.55 7.47 -12.31
CA VAL A 146 -2.54 6.40 -12.43
C VAL A 146 -1.43 6.61 -11.41
N PRO A 147 -1.04 5.58 -10.64
CA PRO A 147 0.02 5.73 -9.65
C PRO A 147 1.39 5.94 -10.30
N ILE A 148 2.18 6.81 -9.68
CA ILE A 148 3.58 7.01 -10.03
C ILE A 148 4.43 6.05 -9.20
N THR A 149 4.96 5.00 -9.84
CA THR A 149 5.74 3.96 -9.17
C THR A 149 7.21 4.35 -8.94
N LYS A 150 7.73 5.29 -9.74
CA LYS A 150 9.12 5.77 -9.67
C LYS A 150 9.13 7.24 -9.27
N ILE A 151 9.16 7.50 -7.98
CA ILE A 151 9.31 8.85 -7.44
C ILE A 151 10.80 9.06 -7.16
N ALA A 152 11.37 10.18 -7.63
CA ALA A 152 12.74 10.52 -7.32
C ALA A 152 12.92 10.69 -5.80
N HIS A 153 13.92 10.03 -5.23
CA HIS A 153 14.29 10.21 -3.83
C HIS A 153 15.00 11.55 -3.67
N VAL A 154 14.21 12.59 -3.42
CA VAL A 154 14.70 13.94 -3.11
C VAL A 154 14.24 14.25 -1.70
N HIS A 155 15.15 14.74 -0.86
CA HIS A 155 14.81 15.26 0.46
C HIS A 155 14.86 16.79 0.45
N LEU A 156 14.13 17.44 1.37
CA LEU A 156 14.13 18.90 1.45
C LEU A 156 15.54 19.45 1.82
N ASP A 157 16.34 18.67 2.50
CA ASP A 157 17.73 19.01 2.83
C ASP A 157 18.66 19.01 1.61
N ASP A 158 18.30 18.26 0.54
CA ASP A 158 19.05 18.26 -0.72
C ASP A 158 18.87 19.58 -1.50
N LEU A 159 17.86 20.37 -1.16
CA LEU A 159 17.55 21.64 -1.78
C LEU A 159 18.27 22.78 -1.04
N VAL A 160 19.34 23.29 -1.62
CA VAL A 160 20.13 24.37 -1.02
C VAL A 160 19.38 25.70 -1.10
N GLY A 161 19.28 26.39 0.04
CA GLY A 161 18.60 27.68 0.13
C GLY A 161 17.08 27.58 0.30
N TYR A 162 16.39 28.70 0.15
CA TYR A 162 14.93 28.84 0.27
C TYR A 162 14.35 28.40 1.62
N ASP A 163 15.10 28.49 2.72
CA ASP A 163 14.75 27.94 4.03
C ASP A 163 13.40 28.44 4.56
N ILE A 164 13.09 29.73 4.35
CA ILE A 164 11.80 30.31 4.76
C ILE A 164 10.64 29.69 3.95
N ALA A 165 10.83 29.49 2.64
CA ALA A 165 9.79 28.94 1.78
C ALA A 165 9.60 27.44 2.09
N LYS A 166 10.68 26.69 2.28
CA LYS A 166 10.66 25.28 2.71
C LYS A 166 9.90 25.14 4.03
N LYS A 167 10.25 25.94 5.03
CA LYS A 167 9.57 25.91 6.32
C LYS A 167 8.08 26.18 6.21
N LYS A 168 7.67 27.21 5.45
CA LYS A 168 6.24 27.49 5.22
C LYS A 168 5.50 26.35 4.56
N LEU A 169 6.13 25.67 3.59
CA LEU A 169 5.57 24.53 2.91
C LEU A 169 5.39 23.36 3.88
N ILE A 170 6.42 23.05 4.70
CA ILE A 170 6.37 21.99 5.71
C ILE A 170 5.26 22.28 6.74
N ASP A 171 5.30 23.44 7.38
CA ASP A 171 4.37 23.82 8.43
C ASP A 171 2.90 23.75 7.96
N ASN A 172 2.63 24.22 6.74
CA ASN A 172 1.29 24.15 6.16
C ASN A 172 0.86 22.73 5.78
N THR A 173 1.77 21.92 5.25
CA THR A 173 1.50 20.52 4.89
C THR A 173 1.27 19.68 6.16
N GLU A 174 2.08 19.86 7.20
CA GLU A 174 1.87 19.21 8.50
C GLU A 174 0.53 19.60 9.13
N ALA A 175 0.14 20.87 9.05
CA ALA A 175 -1.14 21.30 9.55
C ALA A 175 -2.29 20.59 8.84
N PHE A 176 -2.20 20.43 7.51
CA PHE A 176 -3.18 19.71 6.70
C PHE A 176 -3.26 18.23 7.09
N VAL A 177 -2.12 17.55 7.14
CA VAL A 177 -2.05 16.11 7.50
C VAL A 177 -2.56 15.84 8.92
N LYS A 178 -2.33 16.77 9.84
CA LYS A 178 -2.83 16.69 11.23
C LYS A 178 -4.30 17.12 11.39
N GLY A 179 -5.03 17.31 10.28
CA GLY A 179 -6.44 17.72 10.29
C GLY A 179 -6.68 19.15 10.83
N LYS A 180 -5.63 19.97 10.88
CA LYS A 180 -5.72 21.37 11.30
C LYS A 180 -6.05 22.27 10.12
N LYS A 181 -6.44 23.52 10.39
CA LYS A 181 -6.66 24.51 9.34
C LYS A 181 -5.35 24.76 8.57
N ALA A 182 -5.37 24.48 7.28
CA ALA A 182 -4.27 24.74 6.35
C ALA A 182 -4.76 25.59 5.18
N ASN A 183 -3.84 26.24 4.49
CA ASN A 183 -4.15 27.10 3.34
C ASN A 183 -3.73 26.40 2.04
N ASN A 184 -4.33 26.80 0.92
CA ASN A 184 -3.82 26.44 -0.39
C ASN A 184 -2.44 27.06 -0.59
N CYS A 185 -1.51 26.31 -1.18
CA CYS A 185 -0.17 26.77 -1.49
C CYS A 185 0.01 26.97 -3.00
N LEU A 186 0.57 28.11 -3.38
CA LEU A 186 1.08 28.35 -4.72
C LEU A 186 2.59 28.43 -4.67
N LEU A 187 3.27 27.49 -5.32
CA LEU A 187 4.73 27.52 -5.51
C LEU A 187 5.03 28.12 -6.87
N PHE A 188 5.82 29.17 -6.89
CA PHE A 188 6.23 29.86 -8.11
C PHE A 188 7.70 30.25 -8.05
N GLY A 189 8.34 30.38 -9.19
CA GLY A 189 9.74 30.74 -9.34
C GLY A 189 10.22 30.44 -10.75
N ASP A 190 11.46 30.83 -11.04
CA ASP A 190 12.08 30.57 -12.34
C ASP A 190 12.36 29.07 -12.56
N ALA A 191 12.57 28.68 -13.81
CA ALA A 191 12.96 27.31 -14.14
C ALA A 191 14.25 26.93 -13.43
N GLY A 192 14.28 25.74 -12.85
CA GLY A 192 15.46 25.23 -12.11
C GLY A 192 15.54 25.62 -10.64
N THR A 193 14.58 26.39 -10.09
CA THR A 193 14.57 26.80 -8.67
C THR A 193 14.08 25.70 -7.70
N GLY A 194 13.89 24.47 -8.17
CA GLY A 194 13.56 23.34 -7.32
C GLY A 194 12.09 23.17 -6.94
N ILE A 195 11.15 23.84 -7.61
CA ILE A 195 9.71 23.77 -7.29
C ILE A 195 9.20 22.33 -7.34
N SER A 196 9.41 21.63 -8.47
CA SER A 196 8.99 20.23 -8.62
C SER A 196 9.73 19.29 -7.65
N SER A 197 10.98 19.61 -7.32
CA SER A 197 11.77 18.87 -6.34
C SER A 197 11.24 19.06 -4.92
N SER A 198 10.81 20.28 -4.58
CA SER A 198 10.18 20.56 -3.28
C SER A 198 8.88 19.77 -3.07
N ILE A 199 8.03 19.67 -4.11
CA ILE A 199 6.80 18.85 -4.06
C ILE A 199 7.13 17.38 -3.89
N LYS A 200 8.14 16.86 -4.61
CA LYS A 200 8.57 15.45 -4.46
C LYS A 200 9.21 15.19 -3.09
N ALA A 201 9.95 16.16 -2.57
CA ALA A 201 10.64 16.05 -1.29
C ALA A 201 9.66 16.03 -0.11
N ILE A 202 8.57 16.80 -0.16
CA ILE A 202 7.54 16.82 0.90
C ILE A 202 6.85 15.45 1.06
N LEU A 203 6.80 14.62 0.00
CA LEU A 203 6.26 13.27 0.06
C LEU A 203 7.18 12.28 0.82
N ASN A 204 8.43 12.66 1.05
CA ASN A 204 9.46 11.84 1.70
C ASN A 204 9.76 12.28 3.14
N GLN A 205 9.06 13.31 3.63
CA GLN A 205 9.08 13.74 5.03
C GLN A 205 8.13 12.87 5.86
#